data_69f9f2a271fcf9fd64df125d891d0cff
#
_entry.id   69f9f2a271fcf9fd64df125d891d0cff
#
_cell.length_a   1.000
_cell.length_b   1.000
_cell.length_c   1.000
_cell.angle_alpha   90.00
_cell.angle_beta   90.00
_cell.angle_gamma   90.00
#
_symmetry.space_group_name_H-M   'P 1'
#
loop_
_entity.id
_entity.type
_entity.pdbx_description
1 polymer ?
#
loop_
_entity_poly.entity_id
_entity_poly.type
_entity_poly.pdbx_seq_one_letter_code
_entity_poly.pdbx_strand_id
1 'polypeptide(L)'
;MSEIQLVWQPIVRLADRQAIGWEALLRHPDMPTQDYIRRATEQGRALAVDAAVLTALAQGPVPDEGLLFINLLPSTIQVLAEGHRILDLPDALVRRVVWELSEEPGWPHDARSAVVIRRGLPGGRLALDDVGAGWRDLERMLLVRPDYIKLARTLVADIGRDPARQAVVRGLLATAVVVGAVVIAEGVETEEEAETVQRLGVPLAQGFLFSSVDNHTI
;
A
#
# COMPACT_ATOMS: atom_id res chain seq x y z
N MET A 1 21.03 -15.80 5.48
CA MET A 1 20.04 -15.14 4.61
C MET A 1 20.58 -13.75 4.35
N SER A 2 20.70 -13.30 3.11
CA SER A 2 21.05 -11.91 2.81
C SER A 2 20.04 -11.01 3.53
N GLU A 3 20.51 -10.04 4.30
CA GLU A 3 19.66 -9.12 5.04
C GLU A 3 18.91 -8.25 4.04
N ILE A 4 17.59 -8.37 4.03
CA ILE A 4 16.74 -7.41 3.33
C ILE A 4 16.79 -6.08 4.07
N GLN A 5 16.62 -4.99 3.32
CA GLN A 5 16.51 -3.64 3.87
C GLN A 5 15.13 -3.07 3.55
N LEU A 6 14.61 -2.23 4.45
CA LEU A 6 13.43 -1.42 4.20
C LEU A 6 13.86 0.01 3.87
N VAL A 7 13.40 0.51 2.74
CA VAL A 7 13.54 1.92 2.34
C VAL A 7 12.17 2.56 2.45
N TRP A 8 12.12 3.73 3.05
CA TRP A 8 10.87 4.43 3.33
C TRP A 8 10.58 5.48 2.25
N GLN A 9 9.38 5.41 1.66
CA GLN A 9 8.90 6.40 0.70
C GLN A 9 7.77 7.20 1.33
N PRO A 10 7.82 8.56 1.32
CA PRO A 10 6.82 9.38 1.96
C PRO A 10 5.49 9.37 1.23
N ILE A 11 4.40 9.32 2.01
CA ILE A 11 3.03 9.60 1.58
C ILE A 11 2.68 10.96 2.15
N VAL A 12 2.40 11.92 1.26
CA VAL A 12 2.21 13.32 1.64
C VAL A 12 0.76 13.77 1.51
N ARG A 13 0.36 14.72 2.33
CA ARG A 13 -0.87 15.46 2.13
C ARG A 13 -0.66 16.52 1.05
N LEU A 14 -1.49 16.50 0.00
CA LEU A 14 -1.32 17.41 -1.14
C LEU A 14 -1.52 18.89 -0.77
N ALA A 15 -2.32 19.19 0.25
CA ALA A 15 -2.63 20.57 0.65
C ALA A 15 -1.43 21.34 1.21
N ASP A 16 -0.50 20.68 1.91
CA ASP A 16 0.62 21.30 2.61
C ASP A 16 1.95 20.58 2.40
N ARG A 17 1.96 19.51 1.61
CA ARG A 17 3.13 18.67 1.31
C ARG A 17 3.77 17.99 2.53
N GLN A 18 3.06 17.92 3.66
CA GLN A 18 3.57 17.25 4.84
C GLN A 18 3.42 15.73 4.73
N ALA A 19 4.44 14.99 5.14
CA ALA A 19 4.37 13.54 5.23
C ALA A 19 3.37 13.13 6.33
N ILE A 20 2.43 12.24 5.98
CA ILE A 20 1.46 11.66 6.92
C ILE A 20 1.77 10.20 7.23
N GLY A 21 2.62 9.58 6.45
CA GLY A 21 3.03 8.20 6.54
C GLY A 21 4.11 7.85 5.54
N TRP A 22 4.53 6.59 5.59
CA TRP A 22 5.66 6.07 4.85
C TRP A 22 5.36 4.66 4.36
N GLU A 23 5.63 4.38 3.10
CA GLU A 23 5.59 3.02 2.58
C GLU A 23 6.95 2.34 2.76
N ALA A 24 6.93 1.13 3.32
CA ALA A 24 8.10 0.27 3.43
C ALA A 24 8.35 -0.49 2.13
N LEU A 25 9.36 -0.06 1.41
CA LEU A 25 9.79 -0.70 0.18
C LEU A 25 10.94 -1.67 0.47
N LEU A 26 10.70 -2.97 0.26
CA LEU A 26 11.74 -3.98 0.39
C LEU A 26 12.86 -3.73 -0.64
N ARG A 27 14.11 -3.88 -0.18
CA ARG A 27 15.30 -3.89 -1.03
C ARG A 27 16.13 -5.13 -0.73
N HIS A 28 16.53 -5.82 -1.78
CA HIS A 28 17.47 -6.93 -1.68
C HIS A 28 18.84 -6.46 -2.21
N PRO A 29 19.96 -6.74 -1.50
CA PRO A 29 21.27 -6.19 -1.87
C PRO A 29 21.75 -6.66 -3.23
N ASP A 30 21.43 -7.90 -3.63
CA ASP A 30 22.03 -8.57 -4.78
C ASP A 30 21.11 -8.66 -6.01
N MET A 31 19.83 -8.29 -5.91
CA MET A 31 18.89 -8.41 -7.03
C MET A 31 17.69 -7.45 -6.91
N PRO A 32 16.99 -7.16 -8.04
CA PRO A 32 15.74 -6.40 -8.01
C PRO A 32 14.69 -7.06 -7.10
N THR A 33 13.95 -6.25 -6.36
CA THR A 33 12.94 -6.72 -5.40
C THR A 33 11.90 -7.66 -6.04
N GLN A 34 11.42 -7.34 -7.24
CA GLN A 34 10.45 -8.17 -7.97
C GLN A 34 11.02 -9.58 -8.28
N ASP A 35 12.29 -9.67 -8.65
CA ASP A 35 12.95 -10.96 -8.90
C ASP A 35 13.12 -11.76 -7.62
N TYR A 36 13.43 -11.10 -6.51
CA TYR A 36 13.50 -11.73 -5.19
C TYR A 36 12.17 -12.33 -4.77
N ILE A 37 11.09 -11.53 -4.83
CA ILE A 37 9.73 -11.97 -4.48
C ILE A 37 9.28 -13.11 -5.39
N ARG A 38 9.44 -12.97 -6.72
CA ARG A 38 9.08 -14.02 -7.69
C ARG A 38 9.77 -15.34 -7.36
N ARG A 39 11.10 -15.34 -7.18
CA ARG A 39 11.86 -16.55 -6.84
C ARG A 39 11.43 -17.16 -5.52
N ALA A 40 11.17 -16.35 -4.51
CA ALA A 40 10.67 -16.82 -3.23
C ALA A 40 9.30 -17.49 -3.37
N THR A 41 8.41 -16.90 -4.16
CA THR A 41 7.07 -17.43 -4.43
C THR A 41 7.15 -18.76 -5.19
N GLU A 42 7.95 -18.87 -6.26
CA GLU A 42 8.19 -20.08 -7.03
C GLU A 42 8.76 -21.24 -6.17
N GLN A 43 9.51 -20.88 -5.12
CA GLN A 43 10.10 -21.82 -4.17
C GLN A 43 9.21 -22.12 -2.94
N GLY A 44 7.97 -21.61 -2.92
CA GLY A 44 7.07 -21.78 -1.77
C GLY A 44 7.51 -21.04 -0.50
N ARG A 45 8.37 -20.00 -0.63
CA ARG A 45 8.94 -19.26 0.50
C ARG A 45 8.36 -17.83 0.67
N ALA A 46 7.22 -17.54 0.07
CA ALA A 46 6.60 -16.21 0.13
C ALA A 46 6.31 -15.77 1.58
N LEU A 47 5.78 -16.66 2.43
CA LEU A 47 5.60 -16.39 3.86
C LEU A 47 6.90 -16.00 4.59
N ALA A 48 8.03 -16.56 4.17
CA ALA A 48 9.33 -16.22 4.76
C ALA A 48 9.80 -14.80 4.34
N VAL A 49 9.35 -14.30 3.19
CA VAL A 49 9.61 -12.92 2.77
C VAL A 49 8.87 -11.96 3.69
N ASP A 50 7.56 -12.16 3.91
CA ASP A 50 6.78 -11.30 4.81
C ASP A 50 7.30 -11.39 6.26
N ALA A 51 7.67 -12.60 6.73
CA ALA A 51 8.30 -12.75 8.05
C ALA A 51 9.61 -11.97 8.17
N ALA A 52 10.43 -11.92 7.10
CA ALA A 52 11.65 -11.14 7.08
C ALA A 52 11.37 -9.62 7.08
N VAL A 53 10.37 -9.16 6.30
CA VAL A 53 9.92 -7.75 6.32
C VAL A 53 9.47 -7.34 7.73
N LEU A 54 8.68 -8.17 8.40
CA LEU A 54 8.19 -7.90 9.75
C LEU A 54 9.30 -7.92 10.80
N THR A 55 10.29 -8.79 10.64
CA THR A 55 11.48 -8.79 11.49
C THR A 55 12.27 -7.50 11.30
N ALA A 56 12.47 -7.08 10.05
CA ALA A 56 13.13 -5.82 9.74
C ALA A 56 12.36 -4.61 10.28
N LEU A 57 11.03 -4.62 10.20
CA LEU A 57 10.16 -3.59 10.77
C LEU A 57 10.26 -3.51 12.30
N ALA A 58 10.32 -4.66 12.98
CA ALA A 58 10.37 -4.73 14.44
C ALA A 58 11.74 -4.38 15.02
N GLN A 59 12.82 -4.58 14.29
CA GLN A 59 14.21 -4.46 14.76
C GLN A 59 15.00 -3.34 14.07
N GLY A 60 14.57 -2.92 12.90
CA GLY A 60 15.24 -1.88 12.11
C GLY A 60 14.78 -0.47 12.45
N PRO A 61 15.44 0.51 11.82
CA PRO A 61 15.00 1.89 11.92
C PRO A 61 13.66 2.09 11.21
N VAL A 62 12.74 2.76 11.89
CA VAL A 62 11.44 3.16 11.36
C VAL A 62 11.23 4.65 11.52
N PRO A 63 10.52 5.34 10.64
CA PRO A 63 10.17 6.75 10.82
C PRO A 63 9.53 6.98 12.19
N ASP A 64 9.92 8.06 12.89
CA ASP A 64 9.46 8.33 14.26
C ASP A 64 7.96 8.59 14.33
N GLU A 65 7.40 9.23 13.29
CA GLU A 65 5.99 9.63 13.24
C GLU A 65 5.31 9.17 11.94
N GLY A 66 3.96 9.26 11.93
CA GLY A 66 3.14 8.92 10.78
C GLY A 66 2.76 7.44 10.69
N LEU A 67 1.98 7.12 9.68
CA LEU A 67 1.53 5.76 9.39
C LEU A 67 2.64 4.97 8.65
N LEU A 68 2.63 3.65 8.80
CA LEU A 68 3.58 2.75 8.15
C LEU A 68 2.79 1.80 7.24
N PHE A 69 2.93 1.98 5.94
CA PHE A 69 2.27 1.17 4.93
C PHE A 69 3.18 -0.01 4.57
N ILE A 70 2.66 -1.23 4.75
CA ILE A 70 3.43 -2.48 4.64
C ILE A 70 2.73 -3.43 3.68
N ASN A 71 3.41 -3.80 2.62
CA ASN A 71 2.93 -4.76 1.65
C ASN A 71 2.83 -6.16 2.24
N LEU A 72 1.75 -6.90 1.87
CA LEU A 72 1.56 -8.32 2.16
C LEU A 72 1.45 -9.13 0.88
N LEU A 73 2.15 -10.25 0.83
CA LEU A 73 2.07 -11.19 -0.29
C LEU A 73 0.77 -12.00 -0.26
N PRO A 74 0.23 -12.42 -1.42
CA PRO A 74 -1.03 -13.16 -1.50
C PRO A 74 -1.09 -14.44 -0.68
N SER A 75 0.02 -15.17 -0.56
CA SER A 75 0.10 -16.38 0.27
C SER A 75 -0.10 -16.08 1.76
N THR A 76 0.39 -14.93 2.23
CA THR A 76 0.17 -14.45 3.60
C THR A 76 -1.29 -14.10 3.82
N ILE A 77 -1.92 -13.44 2.84
CA ILE A 77 -3.34 -13.11 2.86
C ILE A 77 -4.19 -14.39 2.94
N GLN A 78 -3.83 -15.43 2.19
CA GLN A 78 -4.53 -16.72 2.24
C GLN A 78 -4.45 -17.38 3.62
N VAL A 79 -3.27 -17.42 4.23
CA VAL A 79 -3.06 -17.97 5.59
C VAL A 79 -3.88 -17.18 6.62
N LEU A 80 -3.97 -15.86 6.47
CA LEU A 80 -4.83 -15.03 7.31
C LEU A 80 -6.32 -15.29 7.09
N ALA A 81 -6.74 -15.50 5.82
CA ALA A 81 -8.12 -15.85 5.48
C ALA A 81 -8.56 -17.19 6.08
N GLU A 82 -7.63 -18.12 6.30
CA GLU A 82 -7.83 -19.39 7.00
C GLU A 82 -7.91 -19.23 8.53
N GLY A 83 -7.70 -18.00 9.04
CA GLY A 83 -7.81 -17.68 10.47
C GLY A 83 -6.52 -17.86 11.27
N HIS A 84 -5.39 -18.07 10.61
CA HIS A 84 -4.10 -18.16 11.27
C HIS A 84 -3.55 -16.77 11.60
N ARG A 85 -2.96 -16.59 12.78
CA ARG A 85 -2.18 -15.40 13.14
C ARG A 85 -0.72 -15.67 12.84
N ILE A 86 -0.10 -14.80 12.06
CA ILE A 86 1.29 -14.96 11.64
C ILE A 86 2.23 -13.87 12.16
N LEU A 87 1.69 -12.88 12.90
CA LEU A 87 2.43 -11.66 13.20
C LEU A 87 2.26 -11.24 14.66
N ASP A 88 3.40 -11.09 15.35
CA ASP A 88 3.50 -10.35 16.59
C ASP A 88 4.39 -9.11 16.36
N LEU A 89 3.76 -7.94 16.37
CA LEU A 89 4.46 -6.65 16.31
C LEU A 89 4.33 -5.93 17.65
N PRO A 90 5.34 -5.13 18.04
CA PRO A 90 5.22 -4.24 19.20
C PRO A 90 3.98 -3.34 19.09
N ASP A 91 3.26 -3.12 20.19
CA ASP A 91 2.04 -2.31 20.24
C ASP A 91 2.22 -0.90 19.65
N ALA A 92 3.39 -0.32 19.82
CA ALA A 92 3.71 0.99 19.27
C ALA A 92 3.67 1.00 17.73
N LEU A 93 4.14 -0.07 17.08
CA LEU A 93 4.07 -0.24 15.63
C LEU A 93 2.67 -0.62 15.17
N VAL A 94 1.99 -1.54 15.89
CA VAL A 94 0.62 -1.98 15.58
C VAL A 94 -0.33 -0.79 15.37
N ARG A 95 -0.22 0.25 16.21
CA ARG A 95 -1.06 1.44 16.10
C ARG A 95 -0.81 2.28 14.84
N ARG A 96 0.33 2.09 14.18
CA ARG A 96 0.77 2.88 13.02
C ARG A 96 0.65 2.13 11.70
N VAL A 97 0.63 0.79 11.74
CA VAL A 97 0.65 -0.04 10.53
C VAL A 97 -0.66 0.04 9.75
N VAL A 98 -0.53 0.15 8.43
CA VAL A 98 -1.55 -0.04 7.39
C VAL A 98 -1.05 -1.16 6.48
N TRP A 99 -1.83 -2.22 6.34
CA TRP A 99 -1.47 -3.38 5.51
C TRP A 99 -1.93 -3.16 4.08
N GLU A 100 -0.99 -3.24 3.14
CA GLU A 100 -1.27 -3.09 1.72
C GLU A 100 -1.54 -4.45 1.08
N LEU A 101 -2.60 -4.49 0.32
CA LEU A 101 -3.11 -5.68 -0.33
C LEU A 101 -3.10 -5.47 -1.84
N SER A 102 -2.12 -6.09 -2.54
CA SER A 102 -1.98 -6.01 -4.00
C SER A 102 -3.04 -6.83 -4.76
N GLU A 103 -3.18 -6.63 -6.08
CA GLU A 103 -4.20 -7.31 -6.91
C GLU A 103 -3.81 -8.74 -7.33
N GLU A 104 -2.79 -9.34 -6.79
CA GLU A 104 -2.33 -10.66 -7.25
C GLU A 104 -3.34 -11.80 -7.01
N PRO A 105 -3.22 -12.93 -7.76
CA PRO A 105 -4.07 -14.11 -7.56
C PRO A 105 -3.96 -14.68 -6.13
N GLY A 106 -5.07 -15.03 -5.52
CA GLY A 106 -5.12 -15.57 -4.15
C GLY A 106 -6.04 -14.79 -3.21
N TRP A 107 -6.64 -13.70 -3.71
CA TRP A 107 -7.63 -12.93 -2.97
C TRP A 107 -8.88 -13.74 -2.64
N PRO A 108 -9.35 -13.63 -1.40
CA PRO A 108 -10.67 -14.17 -1.07
C PRO A 108 -11.76 -13.42 -1.84
N HIS A 109 -12.68 -14.19 -2.41
CA HIS A 109 -13.78 -13.68 -3.23
C HIS A 109 -15.08 -13.49 -2.44
N ASP A 110 -15.02 -13.44 -1.11
CA ASP A 110 -16.19 -13.33 -0.24
C ASP A 110 -15.94 -12.40 0.97
N ALA A 111 -17.03 -11.76 1.42
CA ALA A 111 -16.98 -10.81 2.53
C ALA A 111 -16.55 -11.43 3.87
N ARG A 112 -16.78 -12.75 4.07
CA ARG A 112 -16.41 -13.46 5.29
C ARG A 112 -14.88 -13.52 5.42
N SER A 113 -14.21 -13.89 4.34
CA SER A 113 -12.74 -13.94 4.29
C SER A 113 -12.13 -12.55 4.51
N ALA A 114 -12.70 -11.49 3.93
CA ALA A 114 -12.24 -10.13 4.17
C ALA A 114 -12.31 -9.72 5.66
N VAL A 115 -13.38 -10.12 6.36
CA VAL A 115 -13.52 -9.91 7.82
C VAL A 115 -12.47 -10.70 8.60
N VAL A 116 -12.20 -11.94 8.21
CA VAL A 116 -11.20 -12.80 8.87
C VAL A 116 -9.80 -12.20 8.71
N ILE A 117 -9.44 -11.76 7.50
CA ILE A 117 -8.17 -11.10 7.21
C ILE A 117 -8.00 -9.86 8.11
N ARG A 118 -8.98 -8.97 8.12
CA ARG A 118 -8.92 -7.75 8.96
C ARG A 118 -8.74 -8.07 10.45
N ARG A 119 -9.39 -9.11 10.96
CA ARG A 119 -9.24 -9.55 12.35
C ARG A 119 -7.90 -10.21 12.65
N GLY A 120 -7.30 -10.87 11.66
CA GLY A 120 -6.01 -11.54 11.79
C GLY A 120 -4.82 -10.58 11.75
N LEU A 121 -5.02 -9.37 11.22
CA LEU A 121 -3.96 -8.36 11.06
C LEU A 121 -3.88 -7.45 12.29
N PRO A 122 -2.70 -7.30 12.89
CA PRO A 122 -2.48 -6.32 13.96
C PRO A 122 -2.86 -4.92 13.52
N GLY A 123 -3.61 -4.17 14.35
CA GLY A 123 -4.08 -2.81 14.03
C GLY A 123 -5.26 -2.76 13.04
N GLY A 124 -5.45 -3.77 12.21
CA GLY A 124 -6.62 -3.97 11.34
C GLY A 124 -6.85 -2.91 10.24
N ARG A 125 -5.92 -1.97 10.01
CA ARG A 125 -6.04 -1.00 8.89
C ARG A 125 -5.57 -1.64 7.60
N LEU A 126 -6.32 -1.38 6.52
CA LEU A 126 -6.09 -1.96 5.21
C LEU A 126 -6.00 -0.87 4.14
N ALA A 127 -5.07 -1.04 3.22
CA ALA A 127 -5.00 -0.31 1.97
C ALA A 127 -5.17 -1.29 0.80
N LEU A 128 -5.95 -0.91 -0.21
CA LEU A 128 -5.93 -1.59 -1.50
C LEU A 128 -4.92 -0.90 -2.38
N ASP A 129 -3.98 -1.67 -2.88
CA ASP A 129 -2.91 -1.20 -3.74
C ASP A 129 -3.25 -1.37 -5.23
N ASP A 130 -2.63 -0.55 -6.09
CA ASP A 130 -2.75 -0.55 -7.56
C ASP A 130 -4.20 -0.47 -8.10
N VAL A 131 -5.10 0.22 -7.40
CA VAL A 131 -6.51 0.37 -7.83
C VAL A 131 -6.61 1.18 -9.12
N GLY A 132 -7.25 0.60 -10.13
CA GLY A 132 -7.39 1.14 -11.49
C GLY A 132 -6.49 0.45 -12.51
N ALA A 133 -5.66 -0.50 -12.10
CA ALA A 133 -4.89 -1.37 -13.00
C ALA A 133 -5.66 -2.65 -13.36
N GLY A 134 -6.65 -3.03 -12.57
CA GLY A 134 -7.32 -4.33 -12.65
C GLY A 134 -8.83 -4.31 -12.84
N TRP A 135 -9.39 -5.50 -13.09
CA TRP A 135 -10.81 -5.70 -13.41
C TRP A 135 -11.72 -5.80 -12.17
N ARG A 136 -11.13 -6.14 -11.01
CA ARG A 136 -11.87 -6.47 -9.79
C ARG A 136 -11.82 -5.39 -8.72
N ASP A 137 -11.28 -4.24 -9.03
CA ASP A 137 -11.04 -3.20 -8.04
C ASP A 137 -12.31 -2.76 -7.31
N LEU A 138 -13.42 -2.55 -8.05
CA LEU A 138 -14.68 -2.18 -7.44
C LEU A 138 -15.25 -3.28 -6.55
N GLU A 139 -15.14 -4.55 -6.96
CA GLU A 139 -15.54 -5.69 -6.14
C GLU A 139 -14.71 -5.76 -4.85
N ARG A 140 -13.38 -5.61 -4.95
CA ARG A 140 -12.46 -5.59 -3.81
C ARG A 140 -12.80 -4.44 -2.84
N MET A 141 -13.04 -3.23 -3.35
CA MET A 141 -13.43 -2.08 -2.53
C MET A 141 -14.71 -2.36 -1.74
N LEU A 142 -15.71 -2.99 -2.34
CA LEU A 142 -16.97 -3.33 -1.69
C LEU A 142 -16.83 -4.45 -0.65
N LEU A 143 -16.01 -5.47 -0.94
CA LEU A 143 -15.79 -6.62 -0.06
C LEU A 143 -14.92 -6.26 1.15
N VAL A 144 -13.78 -5.59 0.89
CA VAL A 144 -12.76 -5.32 1.90
C VAL A 144 -13.09 -4.10 2.74
N ARG A 145 -13.75 -3.10 2.12
CA ARG A 145 -13.98 -1.77 2.72
C ARG A 145 -12.70 -1.22 3.34
N PRO A 146 -11.67 -0.96 2.52
CA PRO A 146 -10.36 -0.55 3.00
C PRO A 146 -10.42 0.80 3.70
N ASP A 147 -9.40 1.09 4.50
CA ASP A 147 -9.21 2.43 5.09
C ASP A 147 -8.51 3.38 4.11
N TYR A 148 -7.72 2.81 3.18
CA TYR A 148 -7.00 3.53 2.13
C TYR A 148 -7.15 2.86 0.77
N ILE A 149 -7.11 3.66 -0.30
CA ILE A 149 -7.09 3.22 -1.69
C ILE A 149 -5.94 3.92 -2.39
N LYS A 150 -4.98 3.17 -2.92
CA LYS A 150 -3.86 3.68 -3.68
C LYS A 150 -4.18 3.58 -5.17
N LEU A 151 -4.30 4.73 -5.84
CA LEU A 151 -4.58 4.78 -7.29
C LEU A 151 -3.32 4.42 -8.05
N ALA A 152 -3.42 3.42 -8.92
CA ALA A 152 -2.32 2.98 -9.76
C ALA A 152 -1.71 4.13 -10.56
N ARG A 153 -0.36 4.12 -10.72
CA ARG A 153 0.36 5.08 -11.56
C ARG A 153 -0.23 5.22 -12.97
N THR A 154 -0.77 4.14 -13.56
CA THR A 154 -1.40 4.15 -14.88
C THR A 154 -2.59 5.11 -14.98
N LEU A 155 -3.26 5.41 -13.87
CA LEU A 155 -4.33 6.43 -13.81
C LEU A 155 -3.78 7.84 -13.56
N VAL A 156 -2.64 7.96 -12.88
CA VAL A 156 -2.07 9.22 -12.43
C VAL A 156 -1.15 9.84 -13.49
N ALA A 157 -0.37 9.01 -14.18
CA ALA A 157 0.55 9.49 -15.22
C ALA A 157 -0.19 10.27 -16.31
N ASP A 158 0.30 11.48 -16.62
CA ASP A 158 -0.27 12.39 -17.64
C ASP A 158 -1.76 12.74 -17.42
N ILE A 159 -2.30 12.57 -16.24
CA ILE A 159 -3.72 12.81 -15.90
C ILE A 159 -4.19 14.23 -16.24
N GLY A 160 -3.28 15.21 -16.24
CA GLY A 160 -3.57 16.59 -16.60
C GLY A 160 -4.15 16.72 -18.01
N ARG A 161 -3.75 15.82 -18.91
CA ARG A 161 -4.09 15.84 -20.35
C ARG A 161 -5.11 14.81 -20.77
N ASP A 162 -5.60 13.98 -19.83
CA ASP A 162 -6.52 12.88 -20.15
C ASP A 162 -7.84 13.00 -19.38
N PRO A 163 -8.90 13.59 -20.02
CA PRO A 163 -10.22 13.72 -19.41
C PRO A 163 -10.85 12.37 -19.04
N ALA A 164 -10.52 11.28 -19.73
CA ALA A 164 -11.05 9.97 -19.42
C ALA A 164 -10.48 9.43 -18.11
N ARG A 165 -9.15 9.54 -17.90
CA ARG A 165 -8.53 9.21 -16.61
C ARG A 165 -9.11 10.04 -15.47
N GLN A 166 -9.29 11.35 -15.68
CA GLN A 166 -9.93 12.23 -14.69
C GLN A 166 -11.34 11.78 -14.33
N ALA A 167 -12.14 11.31 -15.32
CA ALA A 167 -13.47 10.79 -15.07
C ALA A 167 -13.45 9.49 -14.26
N VAL A 168 -12.52 8.58 -14.56
CA VAL A 168 -12.32 7.34 -13.78
C VAL A 168 -11.94 7.67 -12.35
N VAL A 169 -10.96 8.56 -12.13
CA VAL A 169 -10.53 8.97 -10.78
C VAL A 169 -11.69 9.58 -9.99
N ARG A 170 -12.54 10.44 -10.61
CA ARG A 170 -13.75 10.95 -9.93
C ARG A 170 -14.72 9.85 -9.52
N GLY A 171 -14.90 8.83 -10.37
CA GLY A 171 -15.74 7.67 -10.05
C GLY A 171 -15.19 6.87 -8.86
N LEU A 172 -13.88 6.64 -8.83
CA LEU A 172 -13.22 5.96 -7.71
C LEU A 172 -13.29 6.78 -6.41
N LEU A 173 -13.11 8.11 -6.48
CA LEU A 173 -13.27 9.00 -5.33
C LEU A 173 -14.69 8.95 -4.76
N ALA A 174 -15.73 8.97 -5.62
CA ALA A 174 -17.11 8.85 -5.18
C ALA A 174 -17.36 7.50 -4.48
N THR A 175 -16.77 6.41 -4.99
CA THR A 175 -16.86 5.09 -4.35
C THR A 175 -16.09 5.08 -3.03
N ALA A 176 -14.90 5.66 -2.98
CA ALA A 176 -14.08 5.75 -1.77
C ALA A 176 -14.81 6.43 -0.62
N VAL A 177 -15.51 7.54 -0.90
CA VAL A 177 -16.35 8.25 0.09
C VAL A 177 -17.42 7.32 0.69
N VAL A 178 -18.09 6.53 -0.15
CA VAL A 178 -19.17 5.62 0.32
C VAL A 178 -18.63 4.48 1.18
N VAL A 179 -17.44 3.93 0.83
CA VAL A 179 -16.83 2.86 1.62
C VAL A 179 -16.05 3.37 2.84
N GLY A 180 -15.84 4.69 2.95
CA GLY A 180 -15.14 5.34 4.06
C GLY A 180 -13.62 5.33 3.92
N ALA A 181 -13.10 5.20 2.69
CA ALA A 181 -11.67 5.12 2.41
C ALA A 181 -11.06 6.49 2.05
N VAL A 182 -9.79 6.67 2.40
CA VAL A 182 -8.97 7.80 1.97
C VAL A 182 -8.17 7.40 0.71
N VAL A 183 -8.14 8.27 -0.30
CA VAL A 183 -7.47 7.99 -1.57
C VAL A 183 -6.05 8.56 -1.57
N ILE A 184 -5.10 7.79 -2.07
CA ILE A 184 -3.69 8.14 -2.28
C ILE A 184 -3.41 8.03 -3.79
N ALA A 185 -2.89 9.08 -4.43
CA ALA A 185 -2.40 9.01 -5.81
C ALA A 185 -0.96 8.51 -5.82
N GLU A 186 -0.69 7.44 -6.59
CA GLU A 186 0.64 6.87 -6.66
C GLU A 186 1.42 7.30 -7.90
N GLY A 187 2.75 7.25 -7.76
CA GLY A 187 3.66 7.52 -8.87
C GLY A 187 3.57 8.94 -9.40
N VAL A 188 3.21 9.91 -8.56
CA VAL A 188 3.21 11.33 -8.93
C VAL A 188 4.64 11.80 -9.17
N GLU A 189 4.95 12.23 -10.39
CA GLU A 189 6.30 12.64 -10.79
C GLU A 189 6.39 14.12 -11.13
N THR A 190 5.28 14.76 -11.47
CA THR A 190 5.24 16.16 -11.92
C THR A 190 4.27 17.00 -11.08
N GLU A 191 4.53 18.31 -11.01
CA GLU A 191 3.61 19.26 -10.36
C GLU A 191 2.25 19.31 -11.08
N GLU A 192 2.21 19.17 -12.42
CA GLU A 192 0.97 19.11 -13.19
C GLU A 192 0.07 17.93 -12.74
N GLU A 193 0.67 16.76 -12.51
CA GLU A 193 -0.03 15.59 -11.98
C GLU A 193 -0.54 15.86 -10.56
N ALA A 194 0.33 16.37 -9.67
CA ALA A 194 -0.01 16.68 -8.29
C ALA A 194 -1.17 17.68 -8.18
N GLU A 195 -1.10 18.80 -8.91
CA GLU A 195 -2.15 19.80 -8.96
C GLU A 195 -3.46 19.23 -9.53
N THR A 196 -3.36 18.36 -10.55
CA THR A 196 -4.56 17.78 -11.17
C THR A 196 -5.26 16.83 -10.23
N VAL A 197 -4.55 15.87 -9.59
CA VAL A 197 -5.18 14.96 -8.64
C VAL A 197 -5.73 15.71 -7.42
N GLN A 198 -5.06 16.77 -6.96
CA GLN A 198 -5.56 17.64 -5.88
C GLN A 198 -6.86 18.36 -6.27
N ARG A 199 -6.93 18.94 -7.47
CA ARG A 199 -8.18 19.57 -7.99
C ARG A 199 -9.33 18.56 -8.15
N LEU A 200 -9.03 17.31 -8.42
CA LEU A 200 -10.02 16.24 -8.46
C LEU A 200 -10.54 15.86 -7.08
N GLY A 201 -9.86 16.25 -6.01
CA GLY A 201 -10.22 15.96 -4.62
C GLY A 201 -9.44 14.81 -3.98
N VAL A 202 -8.35 14.33 -4.60
CA VAL A 202 -7.45 13.36 -3.96
C VAL A 202 -6.68 14.05 -2.84
N PRO A 203 -6.74 13.55 -1.58
CA PRO A 203 -6.12 14.24 -0.45
C PRO A 203 -4.64 13.93 -0.28
N LEU A 204 -4.20 12.73 -0.68
CA LEU A 204 -2.86 12.21 -0.42
C LEU A 204 -2.18 11.79 -1.72
N ALA A 205 -0.85 11.85 -1.73
CA ALA A 205 -0.06 11.41 -2.87
C ALA A 205 1.28 10.81 -2.45
N GLN A 206 1.85 10.00 -3.34
CA GLN A 206 3.15 9.38 -3.25
C GLN A 206 3.81 9.39 -4.63
N GLY A 207 5.13 9.56 -4.69
CA GLY A 207 5.85 9.51 -5.96
C GLY A 207 7.20 10.21 -5.89
N PHE A 208 7.94 10.20 -7.00
CA PHE A 208 9.28 10.79 -7.07
C PHE A 208 9.28 12.30 -6.82
N LEU A 209 8.18 12.99 -7.14
CA LEU A 209 8.03 14.41 -6.85
C LEU A 209 8.25 14.74 -5.36
N PHE A 210 7.93 13.80 -4.48
CA PHE A 210 7.98 13.98 -3.02
C PHE A 210 9.19 13.33 -2.35
N SER A 211 10.12 12.76 -3.11
CA SER A 211 11.27 12.01 -2.57
C SER A 211 12.25 12.85 -1.74
N SER A 212 12.17 14.19 -1.84
CA SER A 212 12.96 15.12 -1.03
C SER A 212 12.25 15.60 0.23
N VAL A 213 10.98 15.23 0.42
CA VAL A 213 10.23 15.58 1.64
C VAL A 213 10.75 14.67 2.75
N ASP A 214 11.52 15.28 3.64
CA ASP A 214 12.11 14.67 4.83
C ASP A 214 12.75 13.27 4.63
N ASN A 215 13.78 13.21 3.77
CA ASN A 215 14.81 12.18 3.93
C ASN A 215 15.53 12.44 5.27
N HIS A 216 14.87 12.18 6.39
CA HIS A 216 15.61 11.81 7.57
C HIS A 216 16.27 10.48 7.23
N THR A 217 17.51 10.57 6.76
CA THR A 217 18.41 9.43 6.63
C THR A 217 18.44 8.73 7.97
N ILE A 218 17.76 7.59 8.02
CA ILE A 218 17.82 6.64 9.13
C ILE A 218 19.08 5.83 8.95
#